data_b2b335470240c15689a1946f8742dd2b
#
_entry.id   b2b335470240c15689a1946f8742dd2b
#
_cell.length_a   1.000
_cell.length_b   1.000
_cell.length_c   1.000
_cell.angle_alpha   90.00
_cell.angle_beta   90.00
_cell.angle_gamma   90.00
#
_symmetry.space_group_name_H-M   'P 1'
#
loop_
_entity.id
_entity.type
_entity.pdbx_description
1 polymer ?
#
loop_
_entity_poly.entity_id
_entity_poly.type
_entity_poly.pdbx_seq_one_letter_code
_entity_poly.pdbx_strand_id
1 'polypeptide(L)'
;MTIYFDMDGTIADLYGTKDWLPRLRAYDAKVYTEARPLCNMNTLARKLNKIQRKGVKIGVISWGSKDKNSAFLEAVKAEKMRWLRQHLRSVSFDEIHIVEYGTKKTNFRSSSDDILFDDETGNLIDWGMGGFHPDAMESVLKVLAR
;
A
#
# COMPACT_ATOMS: atom_id res chain seq x y z
N MET A 1 15.77 -1.69 -8.13
CA MET A 1 14.46 -0.99 -8.13
C MET A 1 13.48 -1.76 -7.29
N THR A 2 12.76 -1.07 -6.44
CA THR A 2 11.61 -1.59 -5.69
C THR A 2 10.40 -0.73 -6.01
N ILE A 3 9.24 -1.35 -6.21
CA ILE A 3 7.97 -0.67 -6.36
C ILE A 3 7.21 -0.82 -5.05
N TYR A 4 6.96 0.30 -4.39
CA TYR A 4 6.20 0.35 -3.16
C TYR A 4 4.77 0.83 -3.40
N PHE A 5 3.84 0.25 -2.67
CA PHE A 5 2.43 0.63 -2.67
C PHE A 5 2.03 1.10 -1.27
N ASP A 6 1.41 2.26 -1.19
CA ASP A 6 0.53 2.58 -0.09
C ASP A 6 -0.73 1.72 -0.18
N MET A 7 -1.48 1.57 0.92
CA MET A 7 -2.70 0.77 0.90
C MET A 7 -3.97 1.62 0.84
N ASP A 8 -4.25 2.38 1.90
CA ASP A 8 -5.52 3.11 2.02
C ASP A 8 -5.60 4.25 1.00
N GLY A 9 -6.62 4.21 0.14
CA GLY A 9 -6.77 5.19 -0.95
C GLY A 9 -5.93 4.92 -2.18
N THR A 10 -5.07 3.89 -2.15
CA THR A 10 -4.20 3.51 -3.27
C THR A 10 -4.62 2.16 -3.87
N ILE A 11 -4.64 1.10 -3.08
CA ILE A 11 -5.11 -0.22 -3.52
C ILE A 11 -6.34 -0.70 -2.75
N ALA A 12 -6.56 -0.17 -1.55
CA ALA A 12 -7.68 -0.53 -0.67
C ALA A 12 -8.56 0.68 -0.41
N ASP A 13 -9.87 0.50 -0.52
CA ASP A 13 -10.88 1.57 -0.35
C ASP A 13 -11.33 1.67 1.11
N LEU A 14 -10.42 2.07 1.99
CA LEU A 14 -10.78 2.34 3.39
C LEU A 14 -11.86 3.43 3.47
N TYR A 15 -11.68 4.52 2.74
CA TYR A 15 -12.53 5.72 2.84
C TYR A 15 -13.94 5.50 2.28
N GLY A 16 -14.12 4.50 1.42
CA GLY A 16 -15.43 4.07 0.94
C GLY A 16 -16.10 3.01 1.83
N THR A 17 -15.41 2.55 2.86
CA THR A 17 -15.94 1.56 3.79
C THR A 17 -16.89 2.23 4.77
N LYS A 18 -18.09 1.64 4.96
CA LYS A 18 -19.11 2.20 5.83
C LYS A 18 -18.59 2.40 7.25
N ASP A 19 -18.81 3.62 7.77
CA ASP A 19 -18.45 4.00 9.14
C ASP A 19 -16.96 3.82 9.46
N TRP A 20 -16.09 3.95 8.47
CA TRP A 20 -14.65 3.70 8.66
C TRP A 20 -14.05 4.57 9.78
N LEU A 21 -14.39 5.85 9.84
CA LEU A 21 -13.80 6.75 10.83
C LEU A 21 -14.32 6.50 12.25
N PRO A 22 -15.65 6.40 12.49
CA PRO A 22 -16.17 6.00 13.81
C PRO A 22 -15.63 4.64 14.28
N ARG A 23 -15.47 3.70 13.35
CA ARG A 23 -14.94 2.37 13.66
C ARG A 23 -13.46 2.45 14.08
N LEU A 24 -12.66 3.23 13.40
CA LEU A 24 -11.27 3.45 13.82
C LEU A 24 -11.17 4.11 15.19
N ARG A 25 -12.03 5.09 15.46
CA ARG A 25 -12.11 5.76 16.76
C ARG A 25 -12.52 4.80 17.88
N ALA A 26 -13.26 3.74 17.53
CA ALA A 26 -13.65 2.67 18.45
C ALA A 26 -12.65 1.51 18.49
N TYR A 27 -11.45 1.68 17.90
CA TYR A 27 -10.42 0.65 17.82
C TYR A 27 -10.86 -0.63 17.12
N ASP A 28 -11.71 -0.51 16.08
CA ASP A 28 -12.13 -1.64 15.26
C ASP A 28 -11.22 -1.75 14.02
N ALA A 29 -10.18 -2.56 14.13
CA ALA A 29 -9.21 -2.75 13.06
C ALA A 29 -9.76 -3.56 11.88
N LYS A 30 -10.89 -4.25 12.04
CA LYS A 30 -11.49 -5.06 10.96
C LYS A 30 -11.93 -4.23 9.76
N VAL A 31 -12.12 -2.93 9.95
CA VAL A 31 -12.44 -2.02 8.85
C VAL A 31 -11.39 -2.11 7.72
N TYR A 32 -10.14 -2.36 8.05
CA TYR A 32 -9.07 -2.50 7.05
C TYR A 32 -9.23 -3.76 6.21
N THR A 33 -9.59 -4.88 6.81
CA THR A 33 -9.82 -6.14 6.08
C THR A 33 -11.07 -6.06 5.20
N GLU A 34 -12.07 -5.31 5.63
CA GLU A 34 -13.34 -5.15 4.91
C GLU A 34 -13.26 -4.18 3.73
N ALA A 35 -12.20 -3.38 3.64
CA ALA A 35 -12.02 -2.43 2.55
C ALA A 35 -12.00 -3.15 1.19
N ARG A 36 -12.74 -2.61 0.22
CA ARG A 36 -12.77 -3.18 -1.14
C ARG A 36 -11.51 -2.80 -1.90
N PRO A 37 -11.06 -3.65 -2.84
CA PRO A 37 -10.01 -3.26 -3.77
C PRO A 37 -10.41 -2.05 -4.62
N LEU A 38 -9.47 -1.14 -4.87
CA LEU A 38 -9.66 0.03 -5.73
C LEU A 38 -9.40 -0.27 -7.21
N CYS A 39 -8.86 -1.46 -7.52
CA CYS A 39 -8.61 -1.87 -8.89
C CYS A 39 -8.79 -3.40 -9.01
N ASN A 40 -8.72 -3.91 -10.23
CA ASN A 40 -8.81 -5.35 -10.45
C ASN A 40 -7.56 -6.05 -9.92
N MET A 41 -7.72 -6.81 -8.83
CA MET A 41 -6.61 -7.48 -8.15
C MET A 41 -5.96 -8.58 -9.01
N ASN A 42 -6.73 -9.29 -9.82
CA ASN A 42 -6.16 -10.32 -10.69
C ASN A 42 -5.25 -9.70 -11.76
N THR A 43 -5.68 -8.59 -12.34
CA THR A 43 -4.88 -7.84 -13.32
C THR A 43 -3.62 -7.27 -12.67
N LEU A 44 -3.77 -6.67 -11.50
CA LEU A 44 -2.63 -6.13 -10.75
C LEU A 44 -1.63 -7.24 -10.41
N ALA A 45 -2.10 -8.34 -9.85
CA ALA A 45 -1.24 -9.46 -9.47
C ALA A 45 -0.45 -10.02 -10.67
N ARG A 46 -1.10 -10.19 -11.83
CA ARG A 46 -0.42 -10.66 -13.04
C ARG A 46 0.71 -9.71 -13.47
N LYS A 47 0.45 -8.41 -13.44
CA LYS A 47 1.47 -7.40 -13.79
C LYS A 47 2.64 -7.45 -12.80
N LEU A 48 2.35 -7.48 -11.50
CA LEU A 48 3.37 -7.53 -10.47
C LEU A 48 4.20 -8.80 -10.55
N ASN A 49 3.58 -9.94 -10.78
CA ASN A 49 4.30 -11.20 -10.96
C ASN A 49 5.24 -11.15 -12.17
N LYS A 50 4.79 -10.55 -13.26
CA LYS A 50 5.63 -10.37 -14.46
C LYS A 50 6.81 -9.45 -14.19
N ILE A 51 6.58 -8.37 -13.48
CA ILE A 51 7.62 -7.40 -13.10
C ILE A 51 8.64 -8.05 -12.17
N GLN A 52 8.19 -8.83 -11.18
CA GLN A 52 9.08 -9.54 -10.26
C GLN A 52 10.01 -10.53 -10.99
N ARG A 53 9.51 -11.20 -12.01
CA ARG A 53 10.35 -12.11 -12.81
C ARG A 53 11.49 -11.39 -13.53
N LYS A 54 11.41 -10.08 -13.65
CA LYS A 54 12.50 -9.26 -14.22
C LYS A 54 13.52 -8.80 -13.15
N GLY A 55 13.34 -9.22 -11.91
CA GLY A 55 14.23 -8.85 -10.81
C GLY A 55 13.83 -7.59 -10.04
N VAL A 56 12.67 -7.02 -10.32
CA VAL A 56 12.14 -5.87 -9.58
C VAL A 56 11.47 -6.35 -8.30
N LYS A 57 11.78 -5.71 -7.18
CA LYS A 57 11.16 -6.02 -5.89
C LYS A 57 9.82 -5.30 -5.73
N ILE A 58 8.92 -5.89 -4.99
CA ILE A 58 7.60 -5.32 -4.67
C ILE A 58 7.47 -5.19 -3.16
N GLY A 59 7.08 -4.02 -2.72
CA GLY A 59 6.89 -3.73 -1.31
C GLY A 59 5.63 -2.93 -1.01
N VAL A 60 5.33 -2.84 0.27
CA VAL A 60 4.24 -2.02 0.81
C VAL A 60 4.80 -1.09 1.87
N ILE A 61 4.42 0.18 1.83
CA ILE A 61 4.66 1.14 2.90
C ILE A 61 3.32 1.79 3.22
N SER A 62 2.72 1.43 4.35
CA SER A 62 1.39 1.87 4.74
C SER A 62 1.41 2.41 6.17
N TRP A 63 0.71 3.51 6.38
CA TRP A 63 0.53 4.08 7.72
C TRP A 63 -0.61 3.38 8.46
N GLY A 64 -0.46 3.24 9.78
CA GLY A 64 -1.56 2.93 10.67
C GLY A 64 -2.51 4.10 10.82
N SER A 65 -3.45 4.01 11.77
CA SER A 65 -4.36 5.12 12.05
C SER A 65 -3.63 6.28 12.73
N LYS A 66 -4.26 7.46 12.77
CA LYS A 66 -3.70 8.64 13.46
C LYS A 66 -3.55 8.43 14.96
N ASP A 67 -4.25 7.48 15.55
CA ASP A 67 -4.12 7.14 16.95
C ASP A 67 -2.79 6.44 17.20
N LYS A 68 -2.01 6.94 18.18
CA LYS A 68 -0.68 6.40 18.51
C LYS A 68 -0.73 5.26 19.51
N ASN A 69 -1.85 4.57 19.64
CA ASN A 69 -1.97 3.38 20.47
C ASN A 69 -1.21 2.22 19.82
N SER A 70 -0.17 1.74 20.49
CA SER A 70 0.70 0.68 19.95
C SER A 70 -0.01 -0.67 19.81
N ALA A 71 -0.90 -1.00 20.75
CA ALA A 71 -1.68 -2.23 20.67
C ALA A 71 -2.64 -2.20 19.47
N PHE A 72 -3.25 -1.05 19.21
CA PHE A 72 -4.11 -0.89 18.03
C PHE A 72 -3.29 -0.96 16.74
N LEU A 73 -2.09 -0.39 16.69
CA LEU A 73 -1.21 -0.50 15.54
C LEU A 73 -0.91 -1.97 15.20
N GLU A 74 -0.66 -2.80 16.20
CA GLU A 74 -0.44 -4.23 15.98
C GLU A 74 -1.69 -4.91 15.40
N ALA A 75 -2.88 -4.55 15.88
CA ALA A 75 -4.13 -5.04 15.33
C ALA A 75 -4.32 -4.59 13.87
N VAL A 76 -4.01 -3.34 13.56
CA VAL A 76 -4.07 -2.79 12.20
C VAL A 76 -3.11 -3.53 11.27
N LYS A 77 -1.87 -3.79 11.72
CA LYS A 77 -0.89 -4.57 10.95
C LYS A 77 -1.44 -5.94 10.58
N ALA A 78 -2.03 -6.64 11.56
CA ALA A 78 -2.60 -7.97 11.33
C ALA A 78 -3.72 -7.94 10.28
N GLU A 79 -4.61 -6.95 10.34
CA GLU A 79 -5.71 -6.82 9.39
C GLU A 79 -5.24 -6.41 7.99
N LYS A 80 -4.27 -5.53 7.88
CA LYS A 80 -3.68 -5.15 6.59
C LYS A 80 -2.93 -6.33 5.95
N MET A 81 -2.20 -7.11 6.74
CA MET A 81 -1.57 -8.35 6.25
C MET A 81 -2.60 -9.34 5.75
N ARG A 82 -3.73 -9.47 6.45
CA ARG A 82 -4.84 -10.33 6.03
C ARG A 82 -5.42 -9.88 4.70
N TRP A 83 -5.61 -8.56 4.53
CA TRP A 83 -6.08 -7.98 3.28
C TRP A 83 -5.16 -8.34 2.10
N LEU A 84 -3.85 -8.19 2.28
CA LEU A 84 -2.88 -8.53 1.23
C LEU A 84 -2.92 -10.02 0.87
N ARG A 85 -3.00 -10.90 1.86
CA ARG A 85 -3.11 -12.35 1.63
C ARG A 85 -4.41 -12.73 0.93
N GLN A 86 -5.49 -12.00 1.21
CA GLN A 86 -6.80 -12.26 0.63
C GLN A 86 -6.89 -11.78 -0.81
N HIS A 87 -6.36 -10.61 -1.12
CA HIS A 87 -6.55 -9.94 -2.41
C HIS A 87 -5.37 -10.07 -3.37
N LEU A 88 -4.15 -10.23 -2.87
CA LEU A 88 -2.92 -10.34 -3.65
C LEU A 88 -2.13 -11.59 -3.26
N ARG A 89 -2.84 -12.70 -3.11
CA ARG A 89 -2.27 -13.98 -2.65
C ARG A 89 -1.09 -14.44 -3.48
N SER A 90 -1.12 -14.26 -4.80
CA SER A 90 -0.07 -14.74 -5.71
C SER A 90 1.16 -13.83 -5.77
N VAL A 91 1.11 -12.66 -5.14
CA VAL A 91 2.23 -11.72 -5.12
C VAL A 91 3.11 -12.01 -3.90
N SER A 92 4.40 -12.26 -4.14
CA SER A 92 5.40 -12.37 -3.08
C SER A 92 5.94 -10.99 -2.77
N PHE A 93 5.47 -10.37 -1.69
CA PHE A 93 6.01 -9.08 -1.27
C PHE A 93 7.39 -9.27 -0.66
N ASP A 94 8.38 -8.55 -1.19
CA ASP A 94 9.75 -8.56 -0.66
C ASP A 94 9.85 -7.81 0.65
N GLU A 95 9.04 -6.75 0.81
CA GLU A 95 9.02 -5.90 1.99
C GLU A 95 7.58 -5.49 2.28
N ILE A 96 7.19 -5.53 3.55
CA ILE A 96 5.90 -4.98 4.02
C ILE A 96 6.18 -4.13 5.26
N HIS A 97 5.99 -2.82 5.11
CA HIS A 97 6.17 -1.85 6.19
C HIS A 97 4.82 -1.24 6.53
N ILE A 98 4.22 -1.68 7.61
CA ILE A 98 3.02 -1.07 8.18
C ILE A 98 3.45 -0.35 9.44
N VAL A 99 3.45 0.98 9.38
CA VAL A 99 4.17 1.81 10.32
C VAL A 99 3.27 2.87 10.95
N GLU A 100 3.74 3.50 12.00
CA GLU A 100 3.02 4.57 12.67
C GLU A 100 2.68 5.71 11.70
N TYR A 101 1.48 6.27 11.85
CA TYR A 101 1.03 7.40 11.03
C TYR A 101 2.05 8.55 11.09
N GLY A 102 2.37 9.08 9.93
CA GLY A 102 3.33 10.18 9.80
C GLY A 102 4.78 9.78 9.64
N THR A 103 5.10 8.48 9.76
CA THR A 103 6.46 8.01 9.49
C THR A 103 6.85 8.34 8.05
N LYS A 104 8.03 8.95 7.85
CA LYS A 104 8.50 9.29 6.51
C LYS A 104 8.70 8.03 5.67
N LYS A 105 7.97 7.92 4.58
CA LYS A 105 8.07 6.76 3.69
C LYS A 105 9.42 6.67 3.00
N THR A 106 10.11 7.78 2.82
CA THR A 106 11.47 7.82 2.29
C THR A 106 12.49 7.08 3.16
N ASN A 107 12.18 6.84 4.44
CA ASN A 107 13.04 6.04 5.32
C ASN A 107 13.23 4.61 4.81
N PHE A 108 12.30 4.11 4.01
CA PHE A 108 12.32 2.73 3.47
C PHE A 108 12.86 2.66 2.03
N ARG A 109 13.10 3.81 1.43
CA ARG A 109 13.63 3.89 0.07
C ARG A 109 15.08 3.42 0.07
N SER A 110 15.40 2.46 -0.80
CA SER A 110 16.74 1.87 -0.89
C SER A 110 17.53 2.32 -2.11
N SER A 111 16.85 2.87 -3.13
CA SER A 111 17.48 3.27 -4.38
C SER A 111 16.77 4.49 -4.97
N SER A 112 17.50 5.29 -5.74
CA SER A 112 16.95 6.49 -6.39
C SER A 112 15.93 6.15 -7.49
N ASP A 113 15.93 4.91 -8.00
CA ASP A 113 14.95 4.46 -9.00
C ASP A 113 13.73 3.78 -8.40
N ASP A 114 13.62 3.72 -7.08
CA ASP A 114 12.45 3.15 -6.40
C ASP A 114 11.21 4.00 -6.65
N ILE A 115 10.08 3.30 -6.81
CA ILE A 115 8.77 3.91 -7.11
C ILE A 115 7.87 3.80 -5.89
N LEU A 116 7.07 4.84 -5.65
CA LEU A 116 6.00 4.84 -4.66
C LEU A 116 4.69 5.25 -5.32
N PHE A 117 3.66 4.40 -5.18
CA PHE A 117 2.28 4.77 -5.47
C PHE A 117 1.58 5.14 -4.17
N ASP A 118 1.08 6.36 -4.09
CA ASP A 118 0.45 6.89 -2.86
C ASP A 118 -0.57 7.97 -3.26
N ASP A 119 -1.72 7.98 -2.60
CA ASP A 119 -2.75 9.00 -2.83
C ASP A 119 -2.48 10.28 -2.04
N GLU A 120 -1.56 10.25 -1.08
CA GLU A 120 -1.22 11.39 -0.23
C GLU A 120 -0.20 12.29 -0.92
N THR A 121 -0.60 13.51 -1.27
CA THR A 121 0.25 14.48 -1.97
C THR A 121 1.56 14.77 -1.22
N GLY A 122 1.50 14.91 0.10
CA GLY A 122 2.69 15.16 0.91
C GLY A 122 3.74 14.06 0.80
N ASN A 123 3.30 12.80 0.76
CA ASN A 123 4.21 11.66 0.59
C ASN A 123 4.85 11.64 -0.79
N LEU A 124 4.10 12.04 -1.82
CA LEU A 124 4.63 12.12 -3.19
C LEU A 124 5.65 13.24 -3.33
N ILE A 125 5.40 14.38 -2.70
CA ILE A 125 6.36 15.51 -2.69
C ILE A 125 7.66 15.09 -2.01
N ASP A 126 7.58 14.45 -0.84
CA ASP A 126 8.76 13.96 -0.11
C ASP A 126 9.52 12.92 -0.92
N TRP A 127 8.82 12.03 -1.62
CA TRP A 127 9.46 10.99 -2.43
C TRP A 127 10.18 11.57 -3.63
N GLY A 128 9.59 12.56 -4.28
CA GLY A 128 10.14 13.20 -5.47
C GLY A 128 10.00 12.33 -6.71
N MET A 129 11.07 12.21 -7.50
CA MET A 129 11.05 11.38 -8.71
C MET A 129 10.72 9.92 -8.35
N GLY A 130 9.78 9.33 -9.09
CA GLY A 130 9.29 7.99 -8.84
C GLY A 130 8.07 7.93 -7.92
N GLY A 131 7.61 9.06 -7.40
CA GLY A 131 6.34 9.15 -6.69
C GLY A 131 5.18 9.40 -7.65
N PHE A 132 4.17 8.52 -7.63
CA PHE A 132 3.02 8.59 -8.53
C PHE A 132 1.71 8.45 -7.78
N HIS A 133 0.73 9.27 -8.17
CA HIS A 133 -0.65 9.10 -7.73
C HIS A 133 -1.20 7.76 -8.28
N PRO A 134 -2.14 7.11 -7.58
CA PRO A 134 -2.74 5.86 -8.05
C PRO A 134 -3.34 5.92 -9.46
N ASP A 135 -3.78 7.08 -9.91
CA ASP A 135 -4.30 7.27 -11.27
C ASP A 135 -3.27 6.92 -12.35
N ALA A 136 -1.98 7.02 -12.05
CA ALA A 136 -0.90 6.69 -12.97
C ALA A 136 -0.46 5.21 -12.88
N MET A 137 -1.00 4.45 -11.93
CA MET A 137 -0.55 3.09 -11.64
C MET A 137 -0.62 2.18 -12.86
N GLU A 138 -1.75 2.18 -13.55
CA GLU A 138 -1.94 1.30 -14.70
C GLU A 138 -0.90 1.56 -15.80
N SER A 139 -0.70 2.82 -16.17
CA SER A 139 0.25 3.17 -17.23
C SER A 139 1.71 2.91 -16.85
N VAL A 140 2.08 3.21 -15.61
CA VAL A 140 3.45 2.96 -15.12
C VAL A 140 3.73 1.46 -15.07
N LEU A 141 2.84 0.67 -14.49
CA LEU A 141 3.03 -0.79 -14.42
C LEU A 141 3.02 -1.45 -15.79
N LYS A 142 2.23 -0.93 -16.74
CA LYS A 142 2.23 -1.42 -18.12
C LYS A 142 3.60 -1.27 -18.77
N VAL A 143 4.25 -0.14 -18.56
CA VAL A 143 5.61 0.09 -19.09
C VAL A 143 6.61 -0.88 -18.44
N LEU A 144 6.56 -1.03 -17.11
CA LEU A 144 7.49 -1.89 -16.39
C LEU A 144 7.27 -3.39 -16.66
N ALA A 145 6.06 -3.77 -17.06
CA ALA A 145 5.71 -5.16 -17.39
C ALA A 145 5.99 -5.57 -18.84
N ARG A 146 6.54 -4.69 -19.66
CA ARG A 146 6.88 -4.97 -21.07
C ARG A 146 7.97 -6.05 -21.27
#